data_86d5fdf7486efaec798048be896d571c
#
_entry.id   86d5fdf7486efaec798048be896d571c
#
_cell.length_a   1.000
_cell.length_b   1.000
_cell.length_c   1.000
_cell.angle_alpha   90.00
_cell.angle_beta   90.00
_cell.angle_gamma   90.00
#
_symmetry.space_group_name_H-M   'P 1'
#
loop_
_entity.id
_entity.type
_entity.pdbx_description
1 polymer ?
#
loop_
_entity_poly.entity_id
_entity_poly.type
_entity_poly.pdbx_seq_one_letter_code
_entity_poly.pdbx_strand_id
1 'polypeptide(L)'
;MVNFIGQRKAKEFVKQRKYLPNSTLIIGGKKSGKATFARYIAEELGYDCIFIDNKVDSIRDMIELSSSLASPTLFVVRASGMSIGAKNSLLKVTEEPPKNVHICMLAYTEGDVLDTLISRSWVIPLLPYSTDEVTYYLERFVKSSIDITQLAQAFSSPGQIQYLVQAQGKEALSLYLEKVQFFYDNIFEASSSNAL
;
A
#
# COMPACT_ATOMS: atom_id res chain seq x y z
N MET A 1 -7.61 15.95 -4.39
CA MET A 1 -6.60 15.23 -5.22
C MET A 1 -5.64 14.48 -4.33
N VAL A 2 -5.60 13.16 -4.45
CA VAL A 2 -4.71 12.30 -3.65
C VAL A 2 -3.26 12.53 -4.07
N ASN A 3 -2.44 13.02 -3.14
CA ASN A 3 -1.02 13.23 -3.41
C ASN A 3 -0.24 11.92 -3.20
N PHE A 4 -0.17 11.10 -4.24
CA PHE A 4 0.58 9.86 -4.24
C PHE A 4 1.93 10.05 -4.96
N ILE A 5 3.03 9.86 -4.21
CA ILE A 5 4.40 10.09 -4.70
C ILE A 5 5.00 8.79 -5.21
N GLY A 6 5.88 8.91 -6.22
CA GLY A 6 6.61 7.80 -6.80
C GLY A 6 5.75 6.81 -7.58
N GLN A 7 6.23 5.56 -7.66
CA GLN A 7 5.55 4.43 -8.30
C GLN A 7 5.13 4.71 -9.76
N ARG A 8 6.04 5.32 -10.52
CA ARG A 8 5.76 5.80 -11.89
C ARG A 8 5.13 4.72 -12.77
N LYS A 9 5.69 3.50 -12.77
CA LYS A 9 5.17 2.39 -13.59
C LYS A 9 3.74 2.00 -13.23
N ALA A 10 3.42 1.95 -11.92
CA ALA A 10 2.07 1.63 -11.46
C ALA A 10 1.07 2.75 -11.83
N LYS A 11 1.47 4.01 -11.74
CA LYS A 11 0.65 5.15 -12.19
C LYS A 11 0.41 5.12 -13.70
N GLU A 12 1.45 4.90 -14.50
CA GLU A 12 1.35 4.80 -15.96
C GLU A 12 0.42 3.63 -16.36
N PHE A 13 0.54 2.50 -15.65
CA PHE A 13 -0.34 1.36 -15.85
C PHE A 13 -1.82 1.73 -15.65
N VAL A 14 -2.16 2.51 -14.62
CA VAL A 14 -3.53 2.96 -14.36
C VAL A 14 -3.98 3.98 -15.40
N LYS A 15 -3.16 4.99 -15.71
CA LYS A 15 -3.50 6.08 -16.66
C LYS A 15 -3.76 5.62 -18.08
N GLN A 16 -3.14 4.54 -18.51
CA GLN A 16 -3.37 3.95 -19.83
C GLN A 16 -4.73 3.25 -19.97
N ARG A 17 -5.48 3.15 -18.88
CA ARG A 17 -6.74 2.41 -18.83
C ARG A 17 -7.91 3.32 -18.51
N LYS A 18 -9.03 3.06 -19.18
CA LYS A 18 -10.29 3.80 -18.99
C LYS A 18 -11.16 3.21 -17.88
N TYR A 19 -10.85 2.00 -17.43
CA TYR A 19 -11.61 1.27 -16.40
C TYR A 19 -10.72 0.28 -15.69
N LEU A 20 -11.13 -0.13 -14.48
CA LEU A 20 -10.55 -1.26 -13.77
C LEU A 20 -11.29 -2.56 -14.13
N PRO A 21 -10.61 -3.71 -14.05
CA PRO A 21 -11.29 -4.99 -13.98
C PRO A 21 -12.07 -5.10 -12.66
N ASN A 22 -12.93 -6.09 -12.59
CA ASN A 22 -13.74 -6.32 -11.39
C ASN A 22 -12.89 -6.64 -10.15
N SER A 23 -11.68 -7.15 -10.34
CA SER A 23 -10.74 -7.43 -9.26
C SER A 23 -9.35 -6.89 -9.57
N THR A 24 -8.76 -6.22 -8.59
CA THR A 24 -7.39 -5.68 -8.61
C THR A 24 -6.70 -6.08 -7.32
N LEU A 25 -5.43 -6.49 -7.40
CA LEU A 25 -4.60 -6.85 -6.28
C LEU A 25 -3.37 -5.94 -6.23
N ILE A 26 -3.27 -5.11 -5.19
CA ILE A 26 -2.10 -4.26 -4.96
C ILE A 26 -1.20 -4.95 -3.95
N ILE A 27 0.01 -5.31 -4.39
CA ILE A 27 1.03 -5.97 -3.56
C ILE A 27 2.14 -5.00 -3.24
N GLY A 28 2.62 -5.01 -2.00
CA GLY A 28 3.77 -4.20 -1.61
C GLY A 28 4.07 -4.30 -0.12
N GLY A 29 5.27 -3.91 0.26
CA GLY A 29 5.74 -3.97 1.64
C GLY A 29 4.85 -3.22 2.65
N LYS A 30 5.13 -3.40 3.93
CA LYS A 30 4.46 -2.66 4.99
C LYS A 30 4.69 -1.16 4.82
N LYS A 31 3.63 -0.36 4.91
CA LYS A 31 3.68 1.11 4.73
C LYS A 31 4.10 1.59 3.33
N SER A 32 4.08 0.75 2.30
CA SER A 32 4.40 1.12 0.91
C SER A 32 3.38 2.06 0.24
N GLY A 33 2.30 2.45 0.93
CA GLY A 33 1.29 3.35 0.38
C GLY A 33 0.16 2.68 -0.40
N LYS A 34 -0.04 1.34 -0.28
CA LYS A 34 -1.11 0.60 -0.97
C LYS A 34 -2.49 1.24 -0.86
N ALA A 35 -2.89 1.63 0.35
CA ALA A 35 -4.19 2.27 0.59
C ALA A 35 -4.28 3.65 -0.06
N THR A 36 -3.19 4.42 -0.06
CA THR A 36 -3.11 5.72 -0.74
C THR A 36 -3.17 5.53 -2.25
N PHE A 37 -2.52 4.47 -2.77
CA PHE A 37 -2.56 4.15 -4.18
C PHE A 37 -3.95 3.69 -4.63
N ALA A 38 -4.69 2.92 -3.82
CA ALA A 38 -6.08 2.58 -4.11
C ALA A 38 -6.98 3.83 -4.23
N ARG A 39 -6.81 4.82 -3.32
CA ARG A 39 -7.52 6.11 -3.44
C ARG A 39 -7.10 6.89 -4.69
N TYR A 40 -5.82 6.88 -5.03
CA TYR A 40 -5.33 7.49 -6.26
C TYR A 40 -5.96 6.86 -7.51
N ILE A 41 -6.06 5.53 -7.55
CA ILE A 41 -6.74 4.81 -8.64
C ILE A 41 -8.19 5.25 -8.77
N ALA A 42 -8.92 5.27 -7.65
CA ALA A 42 -10.32 5.65 -7.66
C ALA A 42 -10.52 7.09 -8.16
N GLU A 43 -9.70 8.02 -7.68
CA GLU A 43 -9.76 9.43 -8.12
C GLU A 43 -9.42 9.58 -9.62
N GLU A 44 -8.37 8.89 -10.10
CA GLU A 44 -7.95 8.97 -11.50
C GLU A 44 -9.03 8.45 -12.47
N LEU A 45 -9.83 7.48 -12.04
CA LEU A 45 -10.88 6.85 -12.84
C LEU A 45 -12.29 7.38 -12.56
N GLY A 46 -12.44 8.30 -11.59
CA GLY A 46 -13.74 8.85 -11.21
C GLY A 46 -14.64 7.85 -10.48
N TYR A 47 -14.06 6.95 -9.70
CA TYR A 47 -14.77 5.95 -8.89
C TYR A 47 -14.94 6.42 -7.46
N ASP A 48 -16.04 6.05 -6.82
CA ASP A 48 -16.16 6.13 -5.37
C ASP A 48 -15.20 5.12 -4.73
N CYS A 49 -14.66 5.45 -3.53
CA CYS A 49 -13.68 4.61 -2.86
C CYS A 49 -14.10 4.32 -1.43
N ILE A 50 -14.46 3.05 -1.18
CA ILE A 50 -14.94 2.59 0.12
C ILE A 50 -13.99 1.55 0.69
N PHE A 51 -13.46 1.79 1.90
CA PHE A 51 -12.67 0.82 2.63
C PHE A 51 -13.58 -0.05 3.49
N ILE A 52 -13.46 -1.35 3.34
CA ILE A 52 -14.22 -2.32 4.13
C ILE A 52 -13.30 -3.17 5.02
N ASP A 53 -13.84 -3.68 6.11
CA ASP A 53 -13.14 -4.62 6.96
C ASP A 53 -12.97 -5.98 6.25
N ASN A 54 -11.94 -6.72 6.66
CA ASN A 54 -11.62 -8.04 6.10
C ASN A 54 -12.39 -9.20 6.73
N LYS A 55 -13.62 -8.92 7.20
CA LYS A 55 -14.54 -9.89 7.82
C LYS A 55 -15.58 -10.36 6.81
N VAL A 56 -16.11 -11.57 7.03
CA VAL A 56 -17.17 -12.15 6.18
C VAL A 56 -18.39 -11.24 6.11
N ASP A 57 -18.84 -10.71 7.25
CA ASP A 57 -20.05 -9.89 7.31
C ASP A 57 -19.87 -8.58 6.53
N SER A 58 -18.72 -7.90 6.66
CA SER A 58 -18.44 -6.68 5.89
C SER A 58 -18.42 -6.91 4.38
N ILE A 59 -18.03 -8.12 3.93
CA ILE A 59 -18.08 -8.48 2.50
C ILE A 59 -19.53 -8.74 2.08
N ARG A 60 -20.37 -9.34 2.93
CA ARG A 60 -21.79 -9.53 2.68
C ARG A 60 -22.53 -8.20 2.60
N ASP A 61 -22.30 -7.31 3.57
CA ASP A 61 -22.86 -5.96 3.59
C ASP A 61 -22.51 -5.19 2.31
N MET A 62 -21.28 -5.33 1.82
CA MET A 62 -20.85 -4.77 0.54
C MET A 62 -21.67 -5.32 -0.64
N ILE A 63 -21.92 -6.64 -0.66
CA ILE A 63 -22.73 -7.28 -1.73
C ILE A 63 -24.17 -6.75 -1.70
N GLU A 64 -24.78 -6.63 -0.52
CA GLU A 64 -26.12 -6.08 -0.35
C GLU A 64 -26.18 -4.61 -0.82
N LEU A 65 -25.20 -3.80 -0.42
CA LEU A 65 -25.08 -2.40 -0.82
C LEU A 65 -24.91 -2.25 -2.33
N SER A 66 -24.26 -3.20 -2.98
CA SER A 66 -23.92 -3.15 -4.40
C SER A 66 -25.13 -2.99 -5.33
N SER A 67 -26.30 -3.49 -4.93
CA SER A 67 -27.54 -3.37 -5.69
C SER A 67 -28.06 -1.93 -5.82
N SER A 68 -27.65 -1.05 -4.92
CA SER A 68 -28.07 0.37 -4.85
C SER A 68 -27.04 1.34 -5.41
N LEU A 69 -25.88 0.87 -5.91
CA LEU A 69 -24.82 1.75 -6.40
C LEU A 69 -25.20 2.43 -7.71
N ALA A 70 -25.21 3.76 -7.69
CA ALA A 70 -25.46 4.58 -8.87
C ALA A 70 -24.20 4.78 -9.73
N SER A 71 -23.01 4.73 -9.12
CA SER A 71 -21.70 4.98 -9.74
C SER A 71 -20.72 3.83 -9.52
N PRO A 72 -19.69 3.68 -10.38
CA PRO A 72 -18.63 2.71 -10.17
C PRO A 72 -17.94 2.95 -8.82
N THR A 73 -17.83 1.91 -8.01
CA THR A 73 -17.29 1.98 -6.66
C THR A 73 -16.15 0.98 -6.49
N LEU A 74 -15.00 1.47 -6.02
CA LEU A 74 -13.83 0.66 -5.67
C LEU A 74 -13.91 0.29 -4.18
N PHE A 75 -14.25 -0.95 -3.88
CA PHE A 75 -14.21 -1.49 -2.52
C PHE A 75 -12.81 -1.99 -2.20
N VAL A 76 -12.19 -1.38 -1.21
CA VAL A 76 -10.81 -1.67 -0.81
C VAL A 76 -10.79 -2.50 0.45
N VAL A 77 -10.17 -3.67 0.39
CA VAL A 77 -10.07 -4.61 1.52
C VAL A 77 -8.62 -5.06 1.74
N ARG A 78 -8.24 -5.27 3.00
CA ARG A 78 -6.93 -5.85 3.33
C ARG A 78 -7.02 -7.37 3.28
N ALA A 79 -6.25 -7.98 2.39
CA ALA A 79 -6.17 -9.44 2.27
C ALA A 79 -5.35 -10.07 3.39
N SER A 80 -4.32 -9.38 3.88
CA SER A 80 -3.49 -9.87 5.00
C SER A 80 -4.32 -10.03 6.28
N GLY A 81 -4.26 -11.22 6.87
CA GLY A 81 -5.04 -11.56 8.06
C GLY A 81 -6.53 -11.89 7.80
N MET A 82 -6.94 -11.96 6.54
CA MET A 82 -8.29 -12.36 6.17
C MET A 82 -8.51 -13.85 6.39
N SER A 83 -9.66 -14.22 6.97
CA SER A 83 -10.05 -15.63 7.13
C SER A 83 -10.33 -16.30 5.77
N ILE A 84 -10.20 -17.63 5.72
CA ILE A 84 -10.53 -18.42 4.52
C ILE A 84 -11.98 -18.17 4.08
N GLY A 85 -12.92 -18.09 5.04
CA GLY A 85 -14.32 -17.78 4.76
C GLY A 85 -14.52 -16.44 4.08
N ALA A 86 -13.81 -15.39 4.53
CA ALA A 86 -13.85 -14.08 3.91
C ALA A 86 -13.23 -14.08 2.50
N LYS A 87 -12.11 -14.79 2.31
CA LYS A 87 -11.48 -14.96 0.98
C LYS A 87 -12.44 -15.67 -0.01
N ASN A 88 -13.13 -16.70 0.45
CA ASN A 88 -14.13 -17.41 -0.37
C ASN A 88 -15.36 -16.53 -0.69
N SER A 89 -15.75 -15.64 0.21
CA SER A 89 -16.81 -14.67 -0.06
C SER A 89 -16.40 -13.68 -1.15
N LEU A 90 -15.15 -13.19 -1.11
CA LEU A 90 -14.59 -12.34 -2.19
C LEU A 90 -14.52 -13.10 -3.51
N LEU A 91 -14.15 -14.38 -3.51
CA LEU A 91 -14.08 -15.18 -4.73
C LEU A 91 -15.42 -15.20 -5.46
N LYS A 92 -16.53 -15.41 -4.74
CA LYS A 92 -17.87 -15.36 -5.31
C LYS A 92 -18.18 -14.02 -5.97
N VAL A 93 -17.81 -12.92 -5.32
CA VAL A 93 -17.99 -11.56 -5.89
C VAL A 93 -17.14 -11.32 -7.13
N THR A 94 -15.94 -11.89 -7.18
CA THR A 94 -15.05 -11.73 -8.35
C THR A 94 -15.45 -12.61 -9.52
N GLU A 95 -16.17 -13.72 -9.28
CA GLU A 95 -16.71 -14.60 -10.32
C GLU A 95 -17.98 -14.02 -10.96
N GLU A 96 -18.88 -13.49 -10.13
CA GLU A 96 -20.14 -12.87 -10.56
C GLU A 96 -20.24 -11.44 -9.99
N PRO A 97 -19.45 -10.50 -10.52
CA PRO A 97 -19.38 -9.16 -9.96
C PRO A 97 -20.68 -8.40 -10.18
N PRO A 98 -21.26 -7.81 -9.12
CA PRO A 98 -22.39 -6.92 -9.26
C PRO A 98 -21.99 -5.68 -10.12
N LYS A 99 -22.99 -5.09 -10.78
CA LYS A 99 -22.77 -3.87 -11.57
C LYS A 99 -22.17 -2.76 -10.67
N ASN A 100 -21.26 -2.00 -11.24
CA ASN A 100 -20.56 -0.90 -10.56
C ASN A 100 -19.67 -1.31 -9.36
N VAL A 101 -19.42 -2.60 -9.13
CA VAL A 101 -18.54 -3.08 -8.07
C VAL A 101 -17.17 -3.45 -8.64
N HIS A 102 -16.13 -2.86 -8.06
CA HIS A 102 -14.74 -3.20 -8.30
C HIS A 102 -14.08 -3.51 -6.97
N ILE A 103 -13.41 -4.65 -6.88
CA ILE A 103 -12.71 -5.07 -5.65
C ILE A 103 -11.23 -4.73 -5.76
N CYS A 104 -10.69 -4.08 -4.75
CA CYS A 104 -9.25 -3.83 -4.62
C CYS A 104 -8.71 -4.50 -3.36
N MET A 105 -7.96 -5.57 -3.52
CA MET A 105 -7.29 -6.27 -2.43
C MET A 105 -5.92 -5.67 -2.18
N LEU A 106 -5.58 -5.44 -0.90
CA LEU A 106 -4.28 -4.96 -0.47
C LEU A 106 -3.54 -6.09 0.25
N ALA A 107 -2.42 -6.56 -0.31
CA ALA A 107 -1.62 -7.66 0.23
C ALA A 107 -0.16 -7.25 0.45
N TYR A 108 0.54 -7.94 1.35
CA TYR A 108 1.98 -7.80 1.47
C TYR A 108 2.70 -8.69 0.45
N THR A 109 2.19 -9.90 0.28
CA THR A 109 2.68 -10.91 -0.65
C THR A 109 1.51 -11.61 -1.33
N GLU A 110 1.78 -12.37 -2.39
CA GLU A 110 0.77 -13.22 -3.05
C GLU A 110 0.20 -14.27 -2.08
N GLY A 111 0.99 -14.79 -1.16
CA GLY A 111 0.55 -15.75 -0.14
C GLY A 111 -0.55 -15.25 0.82
N ASP A 112 -0.80 -13.94 0.87
CA ASP A 112 -1.95 -13.39 1.61
C ASP A 112 -3.29 -13.66 0.94
N VAL A 113 -3.29 -14.05 -0.35
CA VAL A 113 -4.48 -14.16 -1.21
C VAL A 113 -4.58 -15.60 -1.73
N LEU A 114 -5.78 -16.06 -2.07
CA LEU A 114 -5.95 -17.36 -2.73
C LEU A 114 -5.50 -17.26 -4.20
N ASP A 115 -4.84 -18.30 -4.72
CA ASP A 115 -4.41 -18.36 -6.12
C ASP A 115 -5.56 -18.14 -7.11
N THR A 116 -6.75 -18.61 -6.74
CA THR A 116 -7.99 -18.41 -7.51
C THR A 116 -8.43 -16.96 -7.57
N LEU A 117 -8.15 -16.13 -6.55
CA LEU A 117 -8.36 -14.69 -6.57
C LEU A 117 -7.27 -13.97 -7.36
N ILE A 118 -6.01 -14.42 -7.23
CA ILE A 118 -4.87 -13.85 -7.98
C ILE A 118 -5.09 -14.00 -9.49
N SER A 119 -5.48 -15.21 -9.94
CA SER A 119 -5.71 -15.50 -11.36
C SER A 119 -6.84 -14.68 -11.99
N ARG A 120 -7.74 -14.11 -11.19
CA ARG A 120 -8.87 -13.26 -11.61
C ARG A 120 -8.60 -11.77 -11.41
N SER A 121 -7.43 -11.41 -10.90
CA SER A 121 -7.13 -10.03 -10.52
C SER A 121 -6.05 -9.42 -11.42
N TRP A 122 -6.13 -8.13 -11.62
CA TRP A 122 -4.97 -7.37 -12.06
C TRP A 122 -4.02 -7.16 -10.88
N VAL A 123 -2.82 -7.70 -11.01
CA VAL A 123 -1.79 -7.57 -10.00
C VAL A 123 -0.96 -6.31 -10.27
N ILE A 124 -0.93 -5.41 -9.31
CA ILE A 124 -0.15 -4.17 -9.36
C ILE A 124 0.88 -4.20 -8.22
N PRO A 125 2.14 -4.52 -8.53
CA PRO A 125 3.20 -4.46 -7.53
C PRO A 125 3.61 -3.00 -7.25
N LEU A 126 3.63 -2.61 -5.98
CA LEU A 126 4.29 -1.39 -5.53
C LEU A 126 5.73 -1.75 -5.13
N LEU A 127 6.67 -1.21 -5.86
CA LEU A 127 8.10 -1.43 -5.63
C LEU A 127 8.61 -0.60 -4.43
N PRO A 128 9.75 -0.95 -3.84
CA PRO A 128 10.44 -0.06 -2.92
C PRO A 128 10.68 1.30 -3.57
N TYR A 129 10.56 2.37 -2.81
CA TYR A 129 10.84 3.71 -3.28
C TYR A 129 12.35 3.89 -3.47
N SER A 130 12.74 4.64 -4.51
CA SER A 130 14.12 5.07 -4.65
C SER A 130 14.47 6.13 -3.59
N THR A 131 15.76 6.29 -3.31
CA THR A 131 16.23 7.35 -2.41
C THR A 131 15.75 8.73 -2.87
N ASP A 132 15.75 9.00 -4.18
CA ASP A 132 15.27 10.27 -4.74
C ASP A 132 13.78 10.50 -4.48
N GLU A 133 12.96 9.47 -4.60
CA GLU A 133 11.52 9.57 -4.31
C GLU A 133 11.26 9.84 -2.82
N VAL A 134 12.05 9.23 -1.94
CA VAL A 134 11.96 9.47 -0.48
C VAL A 134 12.49 10.87 -0.16
N THR A 135 13.61 11.30 -0.74
CA THR A 135 14.17 12.66 -0.60
C THR A 135 13.13 13.71 -1.01
N TYR A 136 12.55 13.56 -2.19
CA TYR A 136 11.48 14.47 -2.66
C TYR A 136 10.32 14.58 -1.70
N TYR A 137 9.91 13.45 -1.07
CA TYR A 137 8.87 13.45 -0.05
C TYR A 137 9.29 14.23 1.19
N LEU A 138 10.51 14.00 1.69
CA LEU A 138 11.05 14.64 2.87
C LEU A 138 11.13 16.16 2.71
N GLU A 139 11.69 16.63 1.60
CA GLU A 139 11.81 18.05 1.30
C GLU A 139 10.47 18.78 1.29
N ARG A 140 9.44 18.12 0.78
CA ARG A 140 8.13 18.74 0.57
C ARG A 140 7.21 18.66 1.76
N PHE A 141 7.28 17.57 2.55
CA PHE A 141 6.27 17.26 3.58
C PHE A 141 6.85 17.13 4.99
N VAL A 142 8.14 16.97 5.14
CA VAL A 142 8.79 16.82 6.44
C VAL A 142 9.77 17.96 6.64
N LYS A 143 9.28 19.07 7.22
CA LYS A 143 10.17 20.16 7.66
C LYS A 143 10.92 19.66 8.90
N SER A 144 12.17 19.25 8.73
CA SER A 144 13.05 18.75 9.79
C SER A 144 14.40 19.43 9.71
N SER A 145 15.06 19.58 10.85
CA SER A 145 16.48 20.00 10.95
C SER A 145 17.45 18.84 10.71
N ILE A 146 16.94 17.63 10.47
CA ILE A 146 17.72 16.41 10.27
C ILE A 146 18.20 16.35 8.80
N ASP A 147 19.37 15.77 8.60
CA ASP A 147 19.88 15.50 7.26
C ASP A 147 18.92 14.60 6.46
N ILE A 148 18.33 15.20 5.44
CA ILE A 148 17.35 14.57 4.54
C ILE A 148 17.96 13.37 3.83
N THR A 149 19.25 13.42 3.49
CA THR A 149 19.95 12.34 2.79
C THR A 149 20.03 11.08 3.66
N GLN A 150 20.40 11.25 4.95
CA GLN A 150 20.44 10.14 5.89
C GLN A 150 19.05 9.54 6.12
N LEU A 151 18.02 10.38 6.24
CA LEU A 151 16.63 9.90 6.36
C LEU A 151 16.18 9.13 5.10
N ALA A 152 16.50 9.62 3.91
CA ALA A 152 16.11 8.96 2.66
C ALA A 152 16.78 7.60 2.48
N GLN A 153 17.99 7.42 3.01
CA GLN A 153 18.68 6.13 3.00
C GLN A 153 18.12 5.14 4.05
N ALA A 154 17.68 5.65 5.21
CA ALA A 154 17.19 4.83 6.31
C ALA A 154 15.75 4.31 6.11
N PHE A 155 14.97 4.94 5.25
CA PHE A 155 13.57 4.58 5.03
C PHE A 155 13.29 4.12 3.61
N SER A 156 12.61 2.99 3.47
CA SER A 156 12.24 2.42 2.17
C SER A 156 10.91 2.96 1.61
N SER A 157 10.23 3.83 2.34
CA SER A 157 9.00 4.46 1.84
C SER A 157 8.57 5.70 2.64
N PRO A 158 7.91 6.68 1.99
CA PRO A 158 7.27 7.82 2.65
C PRO A 158 6.30 7.43 3.77
N GLY A 159 5.58 6.32 3.60
CA GLY A 159 4.61 5.85 4.59
C GLY A 159 5.24 5.37 5.90
N GLN A 160 6.48 4.90 5.89
CA GLN A 160 7.22 4.57 7.12
C GLN A 160 7.55 5.84 7.90
N ILE A 161 8.04 6.87 7.22
CA ILE A 161 8.38 8.16 7.81
C ILE A 161 7.12 8.81 8.40
N GLN A 162 6.05 8.87 7.62
CA GLN A 162 4.77 9.43 8.07
C GLN A 162 4.23 8.71 9.31
N TYR A 163 4.31 7.38 9.32
CA TYR A 163 3.86 6.58 10.46
C TYR A 163 4.68 6.89 11.73
N LEU A 164 5.99 6.99 11.62
CA LEU A 164 6.87 7.29 12.74
C LEU A 164 6.59 8.69 13.29
N VAL A 165 6.48 9.68 12.42
CA VAL A 165 6.16 11.07 12.80
C VAL A 165 4.80 11.19 13.48
N GLN A 166 3.78 10.49 12.97
CA GLN A 166 2.44 10.51 13.56
C GLN A 166 2.36 9.78 14.90
N ALA A 167 3.11 8.67 15.06
CA ALA A 167 3.06 7.85 16.26
C ALA A 167 3.90 8.41 17.40
N GLN A 168 5.02 9.06 17.15
CA GLN A 168 6.03 9.41 18.15
C GLN A 168 6.57 10.86 18.03
N GLY A 169 6.03 11.64 17.10
CA GLY A 169 6.52 13.01 16.86
C GLY A 169 7.75 13.06 15.93
N LYS A 170 8.17 14.28 15.61
CA LYS A 170 9.31 14.50 14.68
C LYS A 170 10.66 14.13 15.32
N GLU A 171 10.77 14.28 16.63
CA GLU A 171 11.98 13.91 17.40
C GLU A 171 12.30 12.41 17.30
N ALA A 172 11.29 11.57 17.08
CA ALA A 172 11.48 10.14 16.87
C ALA A 172 12.29 9.79 15.61
N LEU A 173 12.36 10.69 14.63
CA LEU A 173 13.20 10.50 13.44
C LEU A 173 14.68 10.56 13.80
N SER A 174 15.09 11.53 14.65
CA SER A 174 16.47 11.65 15.13
C SER A 174 16.88 10.41 15.92
N LEU A 175 16.04 10.02 16.88
CA LEU A 175 16.30 8.83 17.71
C LEU A 175 16.36 7.54 16.88
N TYR A 176 15.54 7.43 15.82
CA TYR A 176 15.59 6.29 14.90
C TYR A 176 16.91 6.26 14.13
N LEU A 177 17.36 7.40 13.61
CA LEU A 177 18.63 7.50 12.88
C LEU A 177 19.83 7.17 13.78
N GLU A 178 19.87 7.67 15.01
CA GLU A 178 20.91 7.34 15.98
C GLU A 178 20.99 5.83 16.23
N LYS A 179 19.84 5.17 16.38
CA LYS A 179 19.79 3.70 16.53
C LYS A 179 20.23 2.95 15.28
N VAL A 180 19.84 3.42 14.10
CA VAL A 180 20.26 2.82 12.81
C VAL A 180 21.77 2.98 12.64
N GLN A 181 22.32 4.17 12.90
CA GLN A 181 23.74 4.42 12.82
C GLN A 181 24.53 3.54 13.81
N PHE A 182 24.10 3.51 15.07
CA PHE A 182 24.70 2.65 16.08
C PHE A 182 24.72 1.17 15.69
N PHE A 183 23.63 0.69 15.04
CA PHE A 183 23.54 -0.69 14.56
C PHE A 183 24.53 -0.97 13.43
N TYR A 184 24.66 -0.06 12.47
CA TYR A 184 25.63 -0.19 11.38
C TYR A 184 27.07 -0.16 11.87
N ASP A 185 27.41 0.75 12.75
CA ASP A 185 28.76 0.87 13.29
C ASP A 185 29.19 -0.42 14.02
N ASN A 186 28.30 -1.02 14.82
CA ASN A 186 28.59 -2.27 15.53
C ASN A 186 28.67 -3.51 14.60
N ILE A 187 27.90 -3.57 13.52
CA ILE A 187 28.01 -4.67 12.55
C ILE A 187 29.34 -4.61 11.78
N PHE A 188 29.76 -3.42 11.36
CA PHE A 188 31.01 -3.25 10.63
C PHE A 188 32.25 -3.50 11.52
N GLU A 189 32.22 -3.08 12.78
CA GLU A 189 33.29 -3.38 13.73
C GLU A 189 33.41 -4.90 14.00
N ALA A 190 32.29 -5.60 14.18
CA ALA A 190 32.27 -7.04 14.38
C ALA A 190 32.79 -7.84 13.17
N SER A 191 32.54 -7.36 11.95
CA SER A 191 33.06 -8.00 10.72
C SER A 191 34.55 -7.74 10.48
N SER A 192 35.08 -6.61 10.94
CA SER A 192 36.53 -6.32 10.84
C SER A 192 37.37 -7.05 11.89
N SER A 193 36.77 -7.45 13.02
CA SER A 193 37.45 -8.18 14.08
C SER A 193 37.60 -9.70 13.82
N ASN A 194 36.88 -10.24 12.84
CA ASN A 194 36.94 -11.64 12.44
C ASN A 194 37.84 -11.91 11.21
N ALA A 195 38.61 -10.93 10.76
CA ALA A 195 39.49 -11.00 9.58
C ALA A 195 41.00 -10.98 9.96
N LEU A 196 41.36 -11.47 11.18
CA LEU A 196 42.75 -11.70 11.62
C LEU A 196 42.99 -13.16 11.99
#